data_ed43ec91c9fc4f2f49cd0bdb6ed2ce2d
#
_entry.id   ed43ec91c9fc4f2f49cd0bdb6ed2ce2d
#
_cell.length_a   1.000
_cell.length_b   1.000
_cell.length_c   1.000
_cell.angle_alpha   90.00
_cell.angle_beta   90.00
_cell.angle_gamma   90.00
#
_symmetry.space_group_name_H-M   'P 1'
#
loop_
_entity.id
_entity.type
_entity.pdbx_description
1 polymer ?
#
loop_
_entity_poly.entity_id
_entity_poly.type
_entity_poly.pdbx_seq_one_letter_code
_entity_poly.pdbx_strand_id
1 'polypeptide(L)'
;MLFRSSYVSLSLSIPIFGKFTARKNVQRQKIAIRQAEYALRTAEKQVEKEVAQALIDARTAWERYRGAQRYVASAEEAARQIARKYDLGAATVTDYNAAVSAQVKARSQLLQAKYEYLFKIKTLTYYTNYYHGE
;
A
#
# COMPACT_ATOMS: atom_id res chain seq x y z
N MET A 1 -79.17 40.04 -3.02
CA MET A 1 -79.23 38.66 -3.47
C MET A 1 -77.81 38.18 -3.72
N LEU A 2 -77.28 37.35 -2.83
CA LEU A 2 -75.92 36.79 -2.93
C LEU A 2 -76.05 35.40 -3.51
N PHE A 3 -75.61 35.19 -4.74
CA PHE A 3 -75.50 33.86 -5.35
C PHE A 3 -74.23 33.20 -4.83
N ARG A 4 -74.40 32.16 -4.05
CA ARG A 4 -73.32 31.31 -3.52
C ARG A 4 -73.24 30.11 -4.47
N SER A 5 -72.25 30.13 -5.39
CA SER A 5 -71.98 28.99 -6.26
C SER A 5 -70.95 28.07 -5.60
N SER A 6 -71.32 26.84 -5.34
CA SER A 6 -70.42 25.79 -4.81
C SER A 6 -70.00 24.92 -5.98
N TYR A 7 -68.67 24.85 -6.23
CA TYR A 7 -68.12 23.92 -7.22
C TYR A 7 -67.59 22.68 -6.49
N VAL A 8 -68.02 21.52 -6.89
CA VAL A 8 -67.42 20.23 -6.51
C VAL A 8 -66.78 19.68 -7.78
N SER A 9 -65.42 19.62 -7.80
CA SER A 9 -64.72 19.01 -8.91
C SER A 9 -64.12 17.66 -8.44
N LEU A 10 -64.46 16.61 -9.17
CA LEU A 10 -63.90 15.27 -9.01
C LEU A 10 -62.92 15.04 -10.17
N SER A 11 -61.63 15.01 -9.93
CA SER A 11 -60.65 14.70 -10.97
C SER A 11 -60.12 13.27 -10.80
N LEU A 12 -60.37 12.41 -11.78
CA LEU A 12 -59.88 11.06 -11.88
C LEU A 12 -58.71 11.05 -12.87
N SER A 13 -57.44 10.95 -12.36
CA SER A 13 -56.25 10.83 -13.17
C SER A 13 -55.83 9.36 -13.27
N ILE A 14 -56.07 8.76 -14.41
CA ILE A 14 -55.62 7.37 -14.70
C ILE A 14 -54.34 7.44 -15.53
N PRO A 15 -53.17 7.08 -14.98
CA PRO A 15 -51.89 7.08 -15.74
C PRO A 15 -51.87 5.87 -16.70
N ILE A 16 -52.25 6.10 -17.97
CA ILE A 16 -52.31 5.08 -19.02
C ILE A 16 -50.90 4.65 -19.49
N PHE A 17 -49.85 5.47 -19.27
CA PHE A 17 -48.47 5.24 -19.73
C PHE A 17 -47.45 4.91 -18.63
N GLY A 18 -47.84 4.60 -17.41
CA GLY A 18 -46.91 4.29 -16.31
C GLY A 18 -46.14 2.96 -16.46
N LYS A 19 -46.57 2.04 -17.30
CA LYS A 19 -46.04 0.68 -17.43
C LYS A 19 -44.62 0.65 -18.02
N PHE A 20 -44.27 1.60 -18.91
CA PHE A 20 -42.92 1.70 -19.48
C PHE A 20 -41.90 2.30 -18.51
N THR A 21 -42.33 3.20 -17.64
CA THR A 21 -41.45 3.85 -16.64
C THR A 21 -41.04 2.84 -15.55
N ALA A 22 -41.98 2.03 -15.07
CA ALA A 22 -41.71 0.97 -14.11
C ALA A 22 -40.70 -0.06 -14.67
N ARG A 23 -40.91 -0.50 -15.91
CA ARG A 23 -40.03 -1.47 -16.57
C ARG A 23 -38.60 -0.91 -16.82
N LYS A 24 -38.48 0.36 -17.22
CA LYS A 24 -37.18 1.06 -17.35
C LYS A 24 -36.49 1.20 -16.00
N ASN A 25 -37.21 1.50 -14.94
CA ASN A 25 -36.65 1.60 -13.59
C ASN A 25 -36.14 0.25 -13.09
N VAL A 26 -36.84 -0.85 -13.30
CA VAL A 26 -36.38 -2.20 -12.98
C VAL A 26 -35.10 -2.56 -13.75
N GLN A 27 -35.03 -2.23 -15.04
CA GLN A 27 -33.82 -2.46 -15.83
C GLN A 27 -32.63 -1.62 -15.32
N ARG A 28 -32.84 -0.34 -14.99
CA ARG A 28 -31.81 0.52 -14.39
C ARG A 28 -31.29 -0.06 -13.07
N GLN A 29 -32.19 -0.54 -12.21
CA GLN A 29 -31.79 -1.16 -10.94
C GLN A 29 -30.99 -2.45 -11.16
N LYS A 30 -31.36 -3.29 -12.12
CA LYS A 30 -30.57 -4.48 -12.48
C LYS A 30 -29.16 -4.14 -12.96
N ILE A 31 -29.02 -3.07 -13.76
CA ILE A 31 -27.72 -2.57 -14.20
C ILE A 31 -26.91 -2.06 -13.00
N ALA A 32 -27.54 -1.29 -12.10
CA ALA A 32 -26.89 -0.78 -10.89
C ALA A 32 -26.38 -1.90 -9.99
N ILE A 33 -27.16 -2.97 -9.82
CA ILE A 33 -26.74 -4.16 -9.07
C ILE A 33 -25.51 -4.80 -9.72
N ARG A 34 -25.52 -5.02 -11.04
CA ARG A 34 -24.35 -5.57 -11.73
C ARG A 34 -23.11 -4.68 -11.63
N GLN A 35 -23.30 -3.36 -11.71
CA GLN A 35 -22.20 -2.41 -11.51
C GLN A 35 -21.61 -2.51 -10.10
N ALA A 36 -22.46 -2.63 -9.08
CA ALA A 36 -22.03 -2.84 -7.70
C ALA A 36 -21.29 -4.18 -7.50
N GLU A 37 -21.77 -5.26 -8.14
CA GLU A 37 -21.09 -6.56 -8.13
C GLU A 37 -19.69 -6.49 -8.79
N TYR A 38 -19.58 -5.79 -9.93
CA TYR A 38 -18.27 -5.59 -10.56
C TYR A 38 -17.34 -4.69 -9.74
N ALA A 39 -17.89 -3.66 -9.11
CA ALA A 39 -17.11 -2.81 -8.20
C ALA A 39 -16.58 -3.60 -7.00
N LEU A 40 -17.42 -4.47 -6.41
CA LEU A 40 -17.00 -5.36 -5.33
C LEU A 40 -15.85 -6.29 -5.78
N ARG A 41 -16.02 -7.01 -6.89
CA ARG A 41 -14.97 -7.88 -7.43
C ARG A 41 -13.68 -7.14 -7.75
N THR A 42 -13.78 -5.90 -8.21
CA THR A 42 -12.61 -5.06 -8.47
C THR A 42 -11.90 -4.68 -7.17
N ALA A 43 -12.68 -4.33 -6.14
CA ALA A 43 -12.13 -4.04 -4.81
C ALA A 43 -11.44 -5.26 -4.19
N GLU A 44 -12.05 -6.45 -4.27
CA GLU A 44 -11.46 -7.72 -3.81
C GLU A 44 -10.10 -7.98 -4.49
N LYS A 45 -10.05 -7.88 -5.82
CA LYS A 45 -8.78 -8.06 -6.57
C LYS A 45 -7.74 -7.01 -6.25
N GLN A 46 -8.16 -5.78 -5.98
CA GLN A 46 -7.24 -4.72 -5.58
C GLN A 46 -6.59 -5.03 -4.23
N VAL A 47 -7.37 -5.53 -3.29
CA VAL A 47 -6.88 -5.95 -1.98
C VAL A 47 -5.92 -7.13 -2.08
N GLU A 48 -6.27 -8.17 -2.84
CA GLU A 48 -5.38 -9.31 -3.10
C GLU A 48 -4.03 -8.86 -3.66
N LYS A 49 -4.06 -7.91 -4.61
CA LYS A 49 -2.86 -7.31 -5.18
C LYS A 49 -2.04 -6.55 -4.14
N GLU A 50 -2.68 -5.78 -3.27
CA GLU A 50 -1.98 -5.00 -2.22
C GLU A 50 -1.31 -5.91 -1.20
N VAL A 51 -1.97 -6.99 -0.78
CA VAL A 51 -1.38 -7.99 0.13
C VAL A 51 -0.21 -8.71 -0.54
N ALA A 52 -0.37 -9.14 -1.79
CA ALA A 52 0.71 -9.77 -2.55
C ALA A 52 1.92 -8.82 -2.72
N GLN A 53 1.68 -7.54 -3.00
CA GLN A 53 2.73 -6.53 -3.09
C GLN A 53 3.43 -6.32 -1.75
N ALA A 54 2.69 -6.23 -0.65
CA ALA A 54 3.26 -6.10 0.69
C ALA A 54 4.16 -7.28 1.07
N LEU A 55 3.79 -8.49 0.66
CA LEU A 55 4.61 -9.69 0.87
C LEU A 55 5.93 -9.63 0.08
N ILE A 56 5.86 -9.24 -1.21
CA ILE A 56 7.05 -9.08 -2.05
C ILE A 56 7.96 -7.99 -1.50
N ASP A 57 7.39 -6.87 -1.06
CA ASP A 57 8.12 -5.77 -0.46
C ASP A 57 8.86 -6.20 0.82
N ALA A 58 8.18 -6.92 1.70
CA ALA A 58 8.79 -7.44 2.93
C ALA A 58 9.94 -8.40 2.64
N ARG A 59 9.77 -9.31 1.66
CA ARG A 59 10.83 -10.21 1.21
C ARG A 59 12.03 -9.47 0.62
N THR A 60 11.76 -8.48 -0.21
CA THR A 60 12.81 -7.64 -0.83
C THR A 60 13.59 -6.87 0.24
N ALA A 61 12.88 -6.27 1.21
CA ALA A 61 13.51 -5.56 2.32
C ALA A 61 14.36 -6.49 3.19
N TRP A 62 13.93 -7.75 3.41
CA TRP A 62 14.73 -8.78 4.09
C TRP A 62 16.04 -9.08 3.37
N GLU A 63 15.99 -9.28 2.05
CA GLU A 63 17.21 -9.56 1.27
C GLU A 63 18.17 -8.36 1.26
N ARG A 64 17.64 -7.13 1.21
CA ARG A 64 18.44 -5.91 1.38
C ARG A 64 19.10 -5.85 2.76
N TYR A 65 18.38 -6.15 3.81
CA TYR A 65 18.92 -6.19 5.17
C TYR A 65 20.05 -7.23 5.31
N ARG A 66 19.85 -8.44 4.79
CA ARG A 66 20.91 -9.48 4.75
C ARG A 66 22.10 -9.04 3.92
N GLY A 67 21.90 -8.41 2.79
CA GLY A 67 22.97 -7.83 1.96
C GLY A 67 23.77 -6.76 2.70
N ALA A 68 23.08 -5.87 3.39
CA ALA A 68 23.71 -4.82 4.20
C ALA A 68 24.52 -5.38 5.38
N GLN A 69 24.07 -6.47 6.03
CA GLN A 69 24.86 -7.15 7.06
C GLN A 69 26.20 -7.68 6.52
N ARG A 70 26.16 -8.35 5.36
CA ARG A 70 27.41 -8.83 4.71
C ARG A 70 28.32 -7.68 4.31
N TYR A 71 27.73 -6.58 3.79
CA TYR A 71 28.49 -5.40 3.42
C TYR A 71 29.18 -4.73 4.61
N VAL A 72 28.51 -4.61 5.75
CA VAL A 72 29.15 -4.12 7.01
C VAL A 72 30.32 -4.99 7.41
N ALA A 73 30.14 -6.32 7.42
CA ALA A 73 31.22 -7.23 7.78
C ALA A 73 32.47 -7.06 6.88
N SER A 74 32.25 -6.94 5.57
CA SER A 74 33.33 -6.69 4.61
C SER A 74 34.00 -5.33 4.80
N ALA A 75 33.20 -4.26 5.02
CA ALA A 75 33.73 -2.91 5.23
C ALA A 75 34.52 -2.81 6.54
N GLU A 76 34.09 -3.47 7.59
CA GLU A 76 34.81 -3.53 8.88
C GLU A 76 36.14 -4.27 8.75
N GLU A 77 36.16 -5.40 8.02
CA GLU A 77 37.40 -6.11 7.77
C GLU A 77 38.36 -5.29 6.93
N ALA A 78 37.89 -4.65 5.87
CA ALA A 78 38.71 -3.74 5.05
C ALA A 78 39.27 -2.59 5.88
N ALA A 79 38.47 -1.97 6.75
CA ALA A 79 38.92 -0.89 7.63
C ALA A 79 39.99 -1.39 8.62
N ARG A 80 39.84 -2.57 9.20
CA ARG A 80 40.86 -3.18 10.06
C ARG A 80 42.17 -3.46 9.33
N GLN A 81 42.10 -3.92 8.08
CA GLN A 81 43.32 -4.18 7.27
C GLN A 81 44.05 -2.88 6.91
N ILE A 82 43.30 -1.85 6.50
CA ILE A 82 43.91 -0.53 6.17
C ILE A 82 44.47 0.11 7.44
N ALA A 83 43.80 0.02 8.59
CA ALA A 83 44.33 0.51 9.85
C ALA A 83 45.69 -0.12 10.19
N ARG A 84 45.83 -1.46 10.09
CA ARG A 84 47.12 -2.15 10.30
C ARG A 84 48.20 -1.72 9.33
N LYS A 85 47.85 -1.52 8.05
CA LYS A 85 48.80 -1.00 7.05
C LYS A 85 49.24 0.43 7.35
N TYR A 86 48.32 1.27 7.83
CA TYR A 86 48.61 2.63 8.24
C TYR A 86 49.58 2.67 9.43
N ASP A 87 49.35 1.84 10.46
CA ASP A 87 50.23 1.72 11.63
C ASP A 87 51.65 1.25 11.26
N LEU A 88 51.78 0.47 10.18
CA LEU A 88 53.04 0.00 9.64
C LEU A 88 53.69 0.98 8.62
N GLY A 89 53.04 2.13 8.37
CA GLY A 89 53.49 3.11 7.38
C GLY A 89 53.27 2.68 5.92
N ALA A 90 52.49 1.60 5.68
CA ALA A 90 52.23 1.03 4.37
C ALA A 90 50.90 1.48 3.73
N ALA A 91 50.16 2.40 4.37
CA ALA A 91 48.97 3.05 3.82
C ALA A 91 49.00 4.54 4.16
N THR A 92 48.36 5.37 3.34
CA THR A 92 48.23 6.80 3.56
C THR A 92 47.10 7.15 4.52
N VAL A 93 47.15 8.36 5.10
CA VAL A 93 46.04 8.88 5.92
C VAL A 93 44.74 9.01 5.10
N THR A 94 44.89 9.26 3.80
CA THR A 94 43.75 9.33 2.88
C THR A 94 43.07 7.97 2.74
N ASP A 95 43.85 6.89 2.58
CA ASP A 95 43.34 5.52 2.52
C ASP A 95 42.64 5.13 3.82
N TYR A 96 43.22 5.47 4.97
CA TYR A 96 42.64 5.24 6.28
C TYR A 96 41.28 5.95 6.43
N ASN A 97 41.24 7.23 6.13
CA ASN A 97 40.01 8.03 6.23
C ASN A 97 38.91 7.52 5.26
N ALA A 98 39.29 7.10 4.04
CA ALA A 98 38.38 6.50 3.09
C ALA A 98 37.80 5.20 3.62
N ALA A 99 38.60 4.32 4.21
CA ALA A 99 38.14 3.05 4.79
C ALA A 99 37.22 3.26 5.98
N VAL A 100 37.53 4.20 6.89
CA VAL A 100 36.66 4.58 8.02
C VAL A 100 35.33 5.16 7.52
N SER A 101 35.37 6.04 6.53
CA SER A 101 34.15 6.62 5.93
C SER A 101 33.26 5.55 5.28
N ALA A 102 33.87 4.57 4.58
CA ALA A 102 33.17 3.45 3.98
C ALA A 102 32.51 2.57 5.05
N GLN A 103 33.20 2.31 6.18
CA GLN A 103 32.64 1.56 7.31
C GLN A 103 31.44 2.28 7.93
N VAL A 104 31.54 3.59 8.18
CA VAL A 104 30.42 4.39 8.73
C VAL A 104 29.23 4.38 7.78
N LYS A 105 29.47 4.54 6.47
CA LYS A 105 28.44 4.48 5.45
C LYS A 105 27.76 3.10 5.42
N ALA A 106 28.52 2.02 5.51
CA ALA A 106 27.98 0.65 5.55
C ALA A 106 27.08 0.45 6.77
N ARG A 107 27.50 0.90 7.96
CA ARG A 107 26.68 0.84 9.18
C ARG A 107 25.38 1.64 9.07
N SER A 108 25.44 2.84 8.47
CA SER A 108 24.25 3.65 8.23
C SER A 108 23.27 2.94 7.29
N GLN A 109 23.77 2.32 6.22
CA GLN A 109 22.95 1.55 5.28
C GLN A 109 22.33 0.30 5.94
N LEU A 110 23.05 -0.37 6.82
CA LEU A 110 22.50 -1.48 7.61
C LEU A 110 21.34 -1.02 8.49
N LEU A 111 21.50 0.11 9.16
CA LEU A 111 20.46 0.66 10.02
C LEU A 111 19.21 1.02 9.22
N GLN A 112 19.37 1.68 8.06
CA GLN A 112 18.28 2.01 7.16
C GLN A 112 17.56 0.74 6.67
N ALA A 113 18.30 -0.26 6.18
CA ALA A 113 17.74 -1.51 5.70
C ALA A 113 17.00 -2.29 6.81
N LYS A 114 17.50 -2.25 8.06
CA LYS A 114 16.84 -2.85 9.23
C LYS A 114 15.48 -2.20 9.49
N TYR A 115 15.41 -0.88 9.53
CA TYR A 115 14.15 -0.19 9.79
C TYR A 115 13.18 -0.30 8.62
N GLU A 116 13.66 -0.28 7.36
CA GLU A 116 12.85 -0.56 6.18
C GLU A 116 12.19 -1.94 6.28
N TYR A 117 12.97 -2.97 6.61
CA TYR A 117 12.45 -4.32 6.81
C TYR A 117 11.39 -4.37 7.93
N LEU A 118 11.67 -3.79 9.10
CA LEU A 118 10.74 -3.75 10.22
C LEU A 118 9.43 -3.04 9.85
N PHE A 119 9.51 -1.95 9.10
CA PHE A 119 8.33 -1.23 8.63
C PHE A 119 7.50 -2.09 7.67
N LYS A 120 8.15 -2.75 6.69
CA LYS A 120 7.46 -3.63 5.74
C LYS A 120 6.79 -4.82 6.40
N ILE A 121 7.43 -5.43 7.41
CA ILE A 121 6.81 -6.49 8.22
C ILE A 121 5.59 -5.97 8.98
N LYS A 122 5.67 -4.80 9.60
CA LYS A 122 4.53 -4.21 10.32
C LYS A 122 3.35 -3.91 9.37
N THR A 123 3.64 -3.42 8.17
CA THR A 123 2.64 -3.21 7.12
C THR A 123 1.97 -4.52 6.73
N LEU A 124 2.74 -5.59 6.50
CA LEU A 124 2.22 -6.92 6.17
C LEU A 124 1.35 -7.47 7.32
N THR A 125 1.81 -7.36 8.57
CA THR A 125 1.04 -7.78 9.75
C THR A 125 -0.28 -7.03 9.88
N TYR A 126 -0.29 -5.72 9.57
CA TYR A 126 -1.53 -4.94 9.55
C TYR A 126 -2.55 -5.50 8.56
N TYR A 127 -2.12 -5.81 7.33
CA TYR A 127 -3.01 -6.41 6.34
C TYR A 127 -3.51 -7.80 6.77
N THR A 128 -2.64 -8.65 7.32
CA THR A 128 -3.05 -10.00 7.75
C THR A 128 -4.01 -9.97 8.94
N ASN A 129 -3.80 -9.11 9.93
CA ASN A 129 -4.68 -9.00 11.10
C ASN A 129 -6.03 -8.40 10.74
N TYR A 130 -6.06 -7.41 9.83
CA TYR A 130 -7.31 -6.79 9.38
C TYR A 130 -8.24 -7.79 8.67
N TYR A 131 -7.67 -8.77 7.97
CA TYR A 131 -8.46 -9.79 7.26
C TYR A 131 -8.83 -11.01 8.09
N HIS A 132 -8.14 -11.27 9.21
CA HIS A 132 -8.47 -12.40 10.09
C HIS A 132 -9.43 -12.05 11.21
N GLY A 133 -9.87 -10.79 11.32
CA GLY A 133 -11.06 -10.41 12.11
C GLY A 133 -10.96 -10.67 13.62
N GLU A 134 -9.77 -10.42 14.23
CA GLU A 134 -9.63 -10.31 15.68
C GLU A 134 -9.35 -8.87 16.12
#